data_9d1cc14640042e657af279de12fef158
#
_entry.id   9d1cc14640042e657af279de12fef158
#
_cell.length_a   1.000
_cell.length_b   1.000
_cell.length_c   1.000
_cell.angle_alpha   90.00
_cell.angle_beta   90.00
_cell.angle_gamma   90.00
#
_symmetry.space_group_name_H-M   'P 1'
#
loop_
_entity.id
_entity.type
_entity.pdbx_description
1 polymer ?
#
loop_
_entity_poly.entity_id
_entity_poly.type
_entity_poly.pdbx_seq_one_letter_code
_entity_poly.pdbx_strand_id
1 'polypeptide(L)'
;MEANDPRVRSVQRILLAEDDDDMRRFLVKALEKAGYDVVSFGNGMEAYERLQEEPFMLLLTDIVMPEMDGIELARKAAELDPDLRIMFITGFAAVALNPDNNAPKDAKILSKPFHLRDLVDQVERMLAA
;
A
#
# COMPACT_ATOMS: atom_id res chain seq x y z
N MET A 1 -30.32 4.23 1.35
CA MET A 1 -29.25 3.26 1.21
C MET A 1 -28.76 2.84 2.60
N GLU A 2 -28.54 1.61 2.74
CA GLU A 2 -28.19 1.09 4.05
C GLU A 2 -26.72 0.85 4.17
N ALA A 3 -26.04 1.75 4.85
CA ALA A 3 -24.60 1.59 5.08
C ALA A 3 -24.30 0.29 5.80
N ASN A 4 -25.28 -0.23 6.54
CA ASN A 4 -25.08 -1.46 7.31
C ASN A 4 -25.36 -2.74 6.52
N ASP A 5 -25.86 -2.61 5.31
CA ASP A 5 -26.07 -3.79 4.47
C ASP A 5 -24.70 -4.27 3.97
N PRO A 6 -24.29 -5.50 4.31
CA PRO A 6 -22.98 -5.99 3.89
C PRO A 6 -22.75 -5.96 2.38
N ARG A 7 -23.82 -6.02 1.60
CA ARG A 7 -23.71 -6.02 0.15
C ARG A 7 -23.39 -4.65 -0.42
N VAL A 8 -23.62 -3.60 0.35
CA VAL A 8 -23.37 -2.22 -0.09
C VAL A 8 -22.36 -1.52 0.80
N ARG A 9 -21.65 -2.26 1.63
CA ARG A 9 -20.61 -1.68 2.44
C ARG A 9 -19.52 -1.13 1.53
N SER A 10 -18.84 -0.12 2.00
CA SER A 10 -17.78 0.52 1.24
C SER A 10 -16.73 -0.47 0.78
N VAL A 11 -16.32 -0.34 -0.46
CA VAL A 11 -15.18 -1.08 -0.98
C VAL A 11 -13.94 -0.63 -0.23
N GLN A 12 -13.08 -1.56 0.15
CA GLN A 12 -11.84 -1.23 0.83
C GLN A 12 -10.88 -0.54 -0.15
N ARG A 13 -10.34 0.57 0.27
CA ARG A 13 -9.52 1.42 -0.59
C ARG A 13 -8.05 1.25 -0.28
N ILE A 14 -7.27 1.07 -1.34
CA ILE A 14 -5.83 0.87 -1.26
C ILE A 14 -5.14 1.99 -2.02
N LEU A 15 -4.13 2.59 -1.41
CA LEU A 15 -3.26 3.51 -2.10
C LEU A 15 -1.96 2.79 -2.45
N LEU A 16 -1.60 2.82 -3.73
CA LEU A 16 -0.42 2.15 -4.25
C LEU A 16 0.58 3.19 -4.73
N ALA A 17 1.83 3.09 -4.28
CA ALA A 17 2.93 3.91 -4.76
C ALA A 17 3.98 3.02 -5.38
N GLU A 18 4.17 3.14 -6.69
CA GLU A 18 5.09 2.30 -7.45
C GLU A 18 5.53 3.10 -8.70
N ASP A 19 6.83 3.33 -8.84
CA ASP A 19 7.32 4.17 -9.93
C ASP A 19 7.46 3.44 -11.26
N ASP A 20 7.52 2.12 -11.26
CA ASP A 20 7.54 1.34 -12.49
C ASP A 20 6.12 1.28 -13.06
N ASP A 21 5.92 1.88 -14.24
CA ASP A 21 4.59 2.00 -14.83
C ASP A 21 3.95 0.64 -15.12
N ASP A 22 4.72 -0.30 -15.63
CA ASP A 22 4.18 -1.63 -15.95
C ASP A 22 3.79 -2.38 -14.69
N MET A 23 4.68 -2.37 -13.70
CA MET A 23 4.39 -3.02 -12.42
C MET A 23 3.16 -2.40 -11.77
N ARG A 24 3.08 -1.06 -11.78
CA ARG A 24 1.94 -0.38 -11.19
C ARG A 24 0.63 -0.82 -11.85
N ARG A 25 0.61 -0.92 -13.18
CA ARG A 25 -0.58 -1.37 -13.89
C ARG A 25 -0.97 -2.80 -13.54
N PHE A 26 0.01 -3.70 -13.45
CA PHE A 26 -0.27 -5.08 -13.08
C PHE A 26 -0.82 -5.18 -11.68
N LEU A 27 -0.24 -4.43 -10.75
CA LEU A 27 -0.70 -4.45 -9.36
C LEU A 27 -2.12 -3.90 -9.23
N VAL A 28 -2.40 -2.79 -9.91
CA VAL A 28 -3.73 -2.20 -9.88
C VAL A 28 -4.76 -3.20 -10.40
N LYS A 29 -4.47 -3.82 -11.54
CA LYS A 29 -5.41 -4.79 -12.12
C LYS A 29 -5.67 -5.97 -11.19
N ALA A 30 -4.62 -6.51 -10.60
CA ALA A 30 -4.77 -7.66 -9.71
C ALA A 30 -5.63 -7.32 -8.49
N LEU A 31 -5.39 -6.15 -7.90
CA LEU A 31 -6.13 -5.73 -6.72
C LEU A 31 -7.57 -5.36 -7.05
N GLU A 32 -7.79 -4.70 -8.17
CA GLU A 32 -9.16 -4.37 -8.59
C GLU A 32 -9.96 -5.63 -8.90
N LYS A 33 -9.31 -6.60 -9.52
CA LYS A 33 -9.97 -7.88 -9.80
C LYS A 33 -10.34 -8.61 -8.52
N ALA A 34 -9.57 -8.39 -7.47
CA ALA A 34 -9.88 -8.99 -6.16
C ALA A 34 -10.95 -8.22 -5.39
N GLY A 35 -11.43 -7.10 -5.93
CA GLY A 35 -12.55 -6.37 -5.33
C GLY A 35 -12.18 -5.09 -4.60
N TYR A 36 -10.93 -4.66 -4.67
CA TYR A 36 -10.50 -3.44 -3.98
C TYR A 36 -10.59 -2.23 -4.90
N ASP A 37 -10.74 -1.06 -4.28
CA ASP A 37 -10.68 0.21 -4.97
C ASP A 37 -9.26 0.74 -4.82
N VAL A 38 -8.55 0.93 -5.93
CA VAL A 38 -7.13 1.25 -5.91
C VAL A 38 -6.87 2.61 -6.54
N VAL A 39 -6.16 3.46 -5.82
CA VAL A 39 -5.64 4.72 -6.34
C VAL A 39 -4.13 4.57 -6.36
N SER A 40 -3.48 4.90 -7.49
CA SER A 40 -2.06 4.65 -7.62
C SER A 40 -1.28 5.87 -8.11
N PHE A 41 -0.03 5.95 -7.68
CA PHE A 41 0.86 7.04 -8.05
C PHE A 41 2.25 6.49 -8.32
N GLY A 42 3.02 7.26 -9.09
CA GLY A 42 4.39 6.89 -9.45
C GLY A 42 5.45 7.44 -8.52
N ASN A 43 5.08 8.20 -7.50
CA ASN A 43 6.05 8.72 -6.54
C ASN A 43 5.39 8.91 -5.18
N GLY A 44 6.26 9.02 -4.17
CA GLY A 44 5.77 9.10 -2.79
C GLY A 44 5.13 10.44 -2.43
N MET A 45 5.54 11.51 -3.09
CA MET A 45 5.01 12.83 -2.78
C MET A 45 3.53 12.92 -3.16
N GLU A 46 3.18 12.49 -4.37
CA GLU A 46 1.79 12.49 -4.81
C GLU A 46 0.93 11.56 -3.97
N ALA A 47 1.50 10.41 -3.61
CA ALA A 47 0.80 9.46 -2.75
C ALA A 47 0.49 10.08 -1.40
N TYR A 48 1.46 10.77 -0.81
CA TYR A 48 1.27 11.41 0.48
C TYR A 48 0.22 12.51 0.40
N GLU A 49 0.24 13.29 -0.67
CA GLU A 49 -0.77 14.33 -0.85
C GLU A 49 -2.19 13.74 -0.85
N ARG A 50 -2.36 12.61 -1.53
CA ARG A 50 -3.68 11.96 -1.57
C ARG A 50 -4.06 11.39 -0.21
N LEU A 51 -3.10 10.86 0.54
CA LEU A 51 -3.39 10.36 1.89
C LEU A 51 -3.90 11.46 2.81
N GLN A 52 -3.49 12.69 2.59
CA GLN A 52 -3.97 13.82 3.38
C GLN A 52 -5.39 14.22 3.01
N GLU A 53 -5.85 13.84 1.83
CA GLU A 53 -7.17 14.26 1.33
C GLU A 53 -8.28 13.27 1.66
N GLU A 54 -7.98 11.97 1.76
CA GLU A 54 -9.01 10.96 1.97
C GLU A 54 -8.42 9.73 2.65
N PRO A 55 -9.28 8.98 3.34
CA PRO A 55 -8.81 7.80 4.07
C PRO A 55 -8.60 6.60 3.18
N PHE A 56 -7.65 5.75 3.58
CA PHE A 56 -7.37 4.47 2.92
C PHE A 56 -7.21 3.40 3.99
N MET A 57 -7.44 2.15 3.60
CA MET A 57 -7.27 1.01 4.50
C MET A 57 -5.85 0.47 4.48
N LEU A 58 -5.16 0.62 3.35
CA LEU A 58 -3.83 0.05 3.15
C LEU A 58 -3.00 0.96 2.28
N LEU A 59 -1.76 1.17 2.67
CA LEU A 59 -0.73 1.77 1.82
C LEU A 59 0.19 0.65 1.36
N LEU A 60 0.30 0.51 0.04
CA LEU A 60 1.16 -0.47 -0.60
C LEU A 60 2.21 0.32 -1.35
N THR A 61 3.48 0.21 -0.97
CA THR A 61 4.50 1.07 -1.58
C THR A 61 5.81 0.36 -1.83
N ASP A 62 6.44 0.68 -2.96
CA ASP A 62 7.83 0.35 -3.17
C ASP A 62 8.69 1.22 -2.25
N ILE A 63 9.93 0.86 -2.06
CA ILE A 63 10.85 1.63 -1.23
C ILE A 63 11.59 2.66 -2.06
N VAL A 64 12.16 2.25 -3.20
CA VAL A 64 12.96 3.16 -4.02
C VAL A 64 12.06 3.86 -5.02
N MET A 65 11.84 5.15 -4.81
CA MET A 65 11.00 5.97 -5.68
C MET A 65 11.57 7.39 -5.72
N PRO A 66 11.29 8.13 -6.79
CA PRO A 66 11.72 9.53 -6.85
C PRO A 66 10.97 10.40 -5.85
N GLU A 67 11.58 11.50 -5.47
CA GLU A 67 11.07 12.56 -4.60
C GLU A 67 10.93 12.14 -3.15
N MET A 68 10.05 11.21 -2.84
CA MET A 68 9.89 10.70 -1.48
C MET A 68 9.91 9.18 -1.57
N ASP A 69 10.88 8.54 -0.90
CA ASP A 69 10.95 7.08 -0.93
C ASP A 69 9.85 6.44 -0.08
N GLY A 70 9.71 5.12 -0.23
CA GLY A 70 8.62 4.42 0.44
C GLY A 70 8.74 4.36 1.95
N ILE A 71 9.95 4.37 2.49
CA ILE A 71 10.15 4.38 3.95
C ILE A 71 9.66 5.70 4.53
N GLU A 72 10.05 6.80 3.92
CA GLU A 72 9.60 8.11 4.37
C GLU A 72 8.09 8.25 4.20
N LEU A 73 7.55 7.80 3.07
CA LEU A 73 6.11 7.82 2.84
C LEU A 73 5.37 7.05 3.92
N ALA A 74 5.84 5.83 4.22
CA ALA A 74 5.19 4.98 5.23
C ALA A 74 5.24 5.63 6.61
N ARG A 75 6.38 6.22 6.97
CA ARG A 75 6.53 6.88 8.26
C ARG A 75 5.55 8.04 8.39
N LYS A 76 5.47 8.87 7.36
CA LYS A 76 4.55 10.02 7.37
C LYS A 76 3.09 9.58 7.36
N ALA A 77 2.80 8.51 6.61
CA ALA A 77 1.45 7.97 6.56
C ALA A 77 1.01 7.45 7.92
N ALA A 78 1.91 6.78 8.63
CA ALA A 78 1.60 6.25 9.96
C ALA A 78 1.36 7.38 10.97
N GLU A 79 2.06 8.50 10.82
CA GLU A 79 1.81 9.68 11.66
C GLU A 79 0.45 10.28 11.36
N LEU A 80 0.06 10.28 10.10
CA LEU A 80 -1.21 10.84 9.67
C LEU A 80 -2.39 9.97 10.10
N ASP A 81 -2.23 8.65 9.99
CA ASP A 81 -3.27 7.70 10.35
C ASP A 81 -2.63 6.46 10.97
N PRO A 82 -2.61 6.38 12.31
CA PRO A 82 -1.99 5.24 13.00
C PRO A 82 -2.66 3.89 12.72
N ASP A 83 -3.89 3.90 12.23
CA ASP A 83 -4.61 2.65 11.93
C ASP A 83 -4.38 2.16 10.50
N LEU A 84 -3.72 2.95 9.68
CA LEU A 84 -3.44 2.57 8.29
C LEU A 84 -2.50 1.38 8.27
N ARG A 85 -2.88 0.35 7.54
CA ARG A 85 -2.00 -0.79 7.35
C ARG A 85 -1.01 -0.49 6.23
N ILE A 86 0.22 -0.99 6.38
CA ILE A 86 1.29 -0.65 5.46
C ILE A 86 2.00 -1.92 5.01
N MET A 87 2.23 -2.05 3.71
CA MET A 87 3.02 -3.12 3.14
C MET A 87 4.03 -2.56 2.16
N PHE A 88 5.29 -2.93 2.32
CA PHE A 88 6.33 -2.64 1.33
C PHE A 88 6.38 -3.75 0.31
N ILE A 89 6.48 -3.39 -0.96
CA ILE A 89 6.75 -4.32 -2.05
C ILE A 89 8.10 -3.89 -2.64
N THR A 90 9.10 -4.73 -2.50
CA THR A 90 10.45 -4.26 -2.81
C THR A 90 11.42 -5.37 -3.21
N GLY A 91 12.38 -5.02 -4.07
CA GLY A 91 13.57 -5.84 -4.29
C GLY A 91 14.65 -5.62 -3.26
N PHE A 92 14.43 -4.70 -2.31
CA PHE A 92 15.43 -4.30 -1.32
C PHE A 92 14.94 -4.60 0.09
N ALA A 93 14.56 -5.86 0.34
CA ALA A 93 14.00 -6.24 1.63
C ALA A 93 14.94 -5.93 2.80
N ALA A 94 16.25 -6.04 2.58
CA ALA A 94 17.22 -5.75 3.63
C ALA A 94 17.13 -4.29 4.09
N VAL A 95 16.79 -3.36 3.20
CA VAL A 95 16.62 -1.97 3.58
C VAL A 95 15.40 -1.83 4.50
N ALA A 96 14.29 -2.48 4.14
CA ALA A 96 13.09 -2.42 4.96
C ALA A 96 13.28 -3.06 6.32
N LEU A 97 14.11 -4.10 6.40
CA LEU A 97 14.35 -4.83 7.64
C LEU A 97 15.39 -4.18 8.53
N ASN A 98 16.12 -3.18 8.03
CA ASN A 98 17.14 -2.50 8.81
C ASN A 98 16.49 -1.71 9.95
N PRO A 99 16.83 -2.00 11.21
CA PRO A 99 16.19 -1.32 12.33
C PRO A 99 16.45 0.18 12.39
N ASP A 100 17.44 0.68 11.65
CA ASP A 100 17.79 2.10 11.66
C ASP A 100 16.98 2.94 10.68
N ASN A 101 16.06 2.35 9.92
CA ASN A 101 15.42 3.06 8.83
C ASN A 101 14.15 3.84 9.20
N ASN A 102 13.71 3.75 10.45
CA ASN A 102 12.51 4.45 10.94
C ASN A 102 11.21 4.02 10.28
N ALA A 103 11.18 2.89 9.59
CA ALA A 103 9.94 2.36 9.03
C ALA A 103 8.98 1.97 10.15
N PRO A 104 7.66 2.09 9.93
CA PRO A 104 6.70 1.62 10.92
C PRO A 104 6.91 0.14 11.23
N LYS A 105 6.90 -0.21 12.52
CA LYS A 105 7.24 -1.55 12.96
C LYS A 105 6.24 -2.61 12.52
N ASP A 106 5.00 -2.21 12.34
CA ASP A 106 3.94 -3.14 11.95
C ASP A 106 3.84 -3.34 10.44
N ALA A 107 4.66 -2.64 9.66
CA ALA A 107 4.62 -2.76 8.21
C ALA A 107 5.04 -4.16 7.79
N LYS A 108 4.32 -4.70 6.82
CA LYS A 108 4.67 -5.99 6.23
C LYS A 108 5.57 -5.78 5.01
N ILE A 109 6.28 -6.82 4.62
CA ILE A 109 7.20 -6.75 3.50
C ILE A 109 6.92 -7.92 2.56
N LEU A 110 6.72 -7.60 1.29
CA LEU A 110 6.63 -8.60 0.24
C LEU A 110 7.80 -8.38 -0.72
N SER A 111 8.71 -9.33 -0.78
CA SER A 111 9.93 -9.19 -1.58
C SER A 111 9.67 -9.52 -3.04
N LYS A 112 10.24 -8.70 -3.94
CA LYS A 112 10.26 -8.99 -5.36
C LYS A 112 11.36 -10.02 -5.65
N PRO A 113 11.14 -10.93 -6.59
CA PRO A 113 9.92 -11.15 -7.36
C PRO A 113 8.88 -11.95 -6.56
N PHE A 114 7.61 -11.71 -6.86
CA PHE A 114 6.52 -12.43 -6.21
C PHE A 114 5.45 -12.73 -7.25
N HIS A 115 4.55 -13.67 -6.93
CA HIS A 115 3.38 -13.92 -7.77
C HIS A 115 2.27 -12.96 -7.35
N LEU A 116 1.47 -12.51 -8.31
CA LEU A 116 0.35 -11.61 -8.00
C LEU A 116 -0.62 -12.26 -7.02
N ARG A 117 -0.77 -13.59 -7.08
CA ARG A 117 -1.61 -14.30 -6.12
C ARG A 117 -1.11 -14.11 -4.69
N ASP A 118 0.21 -14.13 -4.50
CA ASP A 118 0.79 -13.96 -3.17
C ASP A 118 0.49 -12.56 -2.65
N LEU A 119 0.58 -11.55 -3.51
CA LEU A 119 0.23 -10.20 -3.13
C LEU A 119 -1.21 -10.11 -2.68
N VAL A 120 -2.13 -10.64 -3.49
CA VAL A 120 -3.55 -10.58 -3.17
C VAL A 120 -3.84 -11.31 -1.85
N ASP A 121 -3.23 -12.48 -1.66
CA ASP A 121 -3.42 -13.25 -0.43
C ASP A 121 -2.94 -12.46 0.80
N GLN A 122 -1.79 -11.80 0.69
CA GLN A 122 -1.27 -11.01 1.80
C GLN A 122 -2.16 -9.81 2.10
N VAL A 123 -2.64 -9.15 1.05
CA VAL A 123 -3.53 -8.00 1.22
C VAL A 123 -4.83 -8.45 1.90
N GLU A 124 -5.39 -9.56 1.45
CA GLU A 124 -6.61 -10.08 2.06
C GLU A 124 -6.42 -10.39 3.54
N ARG A 125 -5.29 -10.98 3.90
CA ARG A 125 -5.00 -11.26 5.31
C ARG A 125 -4.89 -9.98 6.12
N MET A 126 -4.23 -8.97 5.57
CA MET A 126 -4.05 -7.71 6.28
C MET A 126 -5.37 -6.99 6.51
N LEU A 127 -6.31 -7.10 5.59
CA LEU A 127 -7.56 -6.38 5.65
C LEU A 127 -8.72 -7.20 6.21
N ALA A 128 -8.51 -8.47 6.49
CA ALA A 128 -9.58 -9.36 6.92
C ALA A 128 -9.96 -9.18 8.39
N ALA A 129 -9.10 -8.61 9.19
CA ALA A 129 -9.38 -8.44 10.63
C ALA A 129 -10.37 -7.30 10.94
#